data_c4a21f2bfaa5e86d5f43decb752527f6
#
_entry.id   c4a21f2bfaa5e86d5f43decb752527f6
#
_cell.length_a   1.000
_cell.length_b   1.000
_cell.length_c   1.000
_cell.angle_alpha   90.00
_cell.angle_beta   90.00
_cell.angle_gamma   90.00
#
_symmetry.space_group_name_H-M   'P 1'
#
loop_
_entity.id
_entity.type
_entity.pdbx_description
1 polymer ?
#
loop_
_entity_poly.entity_id
_entity_poly.type
_entity_poly.pdbx_seq_one_letter_code
_entity_poly.pdbx_strand_id
1 'polypeptide(L)'
;NMAQKGTITVEKTGEVFSGVNVSGSEDSDVIYQPVYEVSGLEGAVYEVRAAEDISTPDGTLRYSKGEVVDTITTSSDGFVKSKELYLGKYEVKEITAPDGMVISGETHTVELTYAGQNISVTETSTSFYNERQKVQVSLAKASEKDETFGIGDNGEIKNISFGLYAAEDIVSASGTVIPADGLIEIASVNENGTAVMKSDLPFGKYYVKEIATDEHYILSDTKYPVVFEYAGQDTATVEIKVNDGKEIKNELIYGSVSGKKIDENGEALEGAVIGIFKAEETEFTKDTALMTTTSAKDGSFSFAKVPYGKWIVREIEQPKGFVLDEKAYEVNISKAEQVVEIEIVNEYVHGNIILTKVDAEYPDNKLTGATFEVYKDTNENGKIDDSDELIGNLEETETGIYEMKELLYGKYIVRETKAPEGFLLDKGEYSVFIEKDETTYSVENKAGVGFINEAMRGTLKIVKTSSDGKVKGFAFRVTGANGYDMTFETDKNGEIVIEGL
;
A
#
# COMPACT_ATOMS: atom_id res chain seq x y z
N ASN A 1 -48.14 -14.55 -82.37
CA ASN A 1 -48.25 -13.98 -81.04
C ASN A 1 -46.88 -14.11 -80.35
N MET A 2 -46.40 -13.08 -79.66
CA MET A 2 -45.22 -13.18 -78.84
C MET A 2 -45.54 -13.81 -77.48
N ALA A 3 -44.66 -14.60 -76.89
CA ALA A 3 -44.86 -15.11 -75.53
C ALA A 3 -44.84 -13.96 -74.56
N GLN A 4 -45.71 -13.99 -73.55
CA GLN A 4 -45.71 -13.00 -72.46
C GLN A 4 -44.45 -13.17 -71.66
N LYS A 5 -43.94 -12.04 -71.24
CA LYS A 5 -42.74 -11.95 -70.35
C LYS A 5 -43.07 -11.21 -69.07
N GLY A 6 -42.21 -11.23 -68.16
CA GLY A 6 -42.31 -10.47 -66.90
C GLY A 6 -40.97 -9.99 -66.42
N THR A 7 -41.00 -9.12 -65.42
CA THR A 7 -39.82 -8.60 -64.71
C THR A 7 -39.89 -8.91 -63.22
N ILE A 8 -38.75 -9.08 -62.61
CA ILE A 8 -38.58 -9.32 -61.20
C ILE A 8 -37.98 -8.03 -60.61
N THR A 9 -38.67 -7.43 -59.64
CA THR A 9 -38.12 -6.29 -58.87
C THR A 9 -37.55 -6.83 -57.58
N VAL A 10 -36.29 -6.46 -57.28
CA VAL A 10 -35.64 -6.76 -56.02
C VAL A 10 -35.49 -5.46 -55.25
N GLU A 11 -35.92 -5.48 -53.98
CA GLU A 11 -35.71 -4.42 -53.02
C GLU A 11 -34.62 -4.88 -52.04
N LYS A 12 -33.64 -3.99 -51.78
CA LYS A 12 -32.56 -4.21 -50.86
C LYS A 12 -32.54 -3.15 -49.77
N THR A 13 -32.64 -3.58 -48.52
CA THR A 13 -32.56 -2.69 -47.36
C THR A 13 -31.51 -3.16 -46.34
N GLY A 14 -31.12 -2.25 -45.46
CA GLY A 14 -30.26 -2.50 -44.29
C GLY A 14 -30.07 -1.22 -43.47
N GLU A 15 -29.42 -1.33 -42.34
CA GLU A 15 -29.15 -0.19 -41.47
C GLU A 15 -28.00 0.66 -42.00
N VAL A 16 -28.21 1.97 -42.07
CA VAL A 16 -27.19 2.98 -42.40
C VAL A 16 -26.99 3.91 -41.21
N PHE A 17 -25.77 4.41 -41.03
CA PHE A 17 -25.48 5.43 -40.01
C PHE A 17 -26.20 6.73 -40.39
N SER A 18 -27.37 6.96 -39.79
CA SER A 18 -28.27 8.05 -40.15
C SER A 18 -28.07 9.31 -39.35
N GLY A 19 -27.63 9.21 -38.08
CA GLY A 19 -27.55 10.36 -37.19
C GLY A 19 -26.73 10.12 -35.95
N VAL A 20 -26.64 11.16 -35.11
CA VAL A 20 -25.96 11.12 -33.80
C VAL A 20 -26.91 11.61 -32.72
N ASN A 21 -27.08 10.82 -31.69
CA ASN A 21 -27.80 11.22 -30.49
C ASN A 21 -26.78 11.74 -29.48
N VAL A 22 -26.99 12.97 -28.97
CA VAL A 22 -26.10 13.60 -27.99
C VAL A 22 -26.80 13.63 -26.64
N SER A 23 -26.17 13.05 -25.63
CA SER A 23 -26.65 13.02 -24.24
C SER A 23 -25.60 13.57 -23.31
N GLY A 24 -26.04 14.11 -22.16
CA GLY A 24 -25.18 14.77 -21.18
C GLY A 24 -25.55 16.25 -20.99
N SER A 25 -24.93 16.90 -20.02
CA SER A 25 -25.11 18.33 -19.70
C SER A 25 -23.77 19.00 -19.48
N GLU A 26 -23.75 20.33 -19.28
CA GLU A 26 -22.51 21.09 -18.99
C GLU A 26 -21.76 20.56 -17.75
N ASP A 27 -22.48 19.87 -16.83
CA ASP A 27 -21.89 19.30 -15.60
C ASP A 27 -21.62 17.78 -15.69
N SER A 28 -21.84 17.15 -16.86
CA SER A 28 -21.60 15.73 -17.09
C SER A 28 -20.96 15.49 -18.44
N ASP A 29 -20.28 14.34 -18.58
CA ASP A 29 -19.68 13.94 -19.85
C ASP A 29 -20.72 13.96 -20.98
N VAL A 30 -20.40 14.64 -22.07
CA VAL A 30 -21.21 14.66 -23.29
C VAL A 30 -20.90 13.40 -24.09
N ILE A 31 -21.91 12.56 -24.30
CA ILE A 31 -21.77 11.28 -24.99
C ILE A 31 -22.47 11.37 -26.36
N TYR A 32 -21.77 10.95 -27.40
CA TYR A 32 -22.21 10.93 -28.79
C TYR A 32 -22.51 9.49 -29.21
N GLN A 33 -23.78 9.13 -29.35
CA GLN A 33 -24.17 7.78 -29.73
C GLN A 33 -24.61 7.73 -31.20
N PRO A 34 -24.03 6.81 -32.02
CA PRO A 34 -24.49 6.60 -33.38
C PRO A 34 -25.94 6.13 -33.42
N VAL A 35 -26.70 6.64 -34.40
CA VAL A 35 -28.06 6.26 -34.67
C VAL A 35 -28.12 5.63 -36.06
N TYR A 36 -28.85 4.52 -36.19
CA TYR A 36 -28.99 3.77 -37.41
C TYR A 36 -30.45 3.70 -37.80
N GLU A 37 -30.73 3.84 -39.11
CA GLU A 37 -32.08 3.68 -39.69
C GLU A 37 -32.03 2.78 -40.91
N VAL A 38 -33.10 2.02 -41.11
CA VAL A 38 -33.25 1.14 -42.29
C VAL A 38 -33.48 1.99 -43.52
N SER A 39 -32.68 1.77 -44.54
CA SER A 39 -32.77 2.47 -45.84
C SER A 39 -32.47 1.52 -47.00
N GLY A 40 -32.83 1.94 -48.22
CA GLY A 40 -32.43 1.27 -49.44
C GLY A 40 -30.89 1.24 -49.58
N LEU A 41 -30.35 0.13 -50.09
CA LEU A 41 -28.92 -0.07 -50.24
C LEU A 41 -28.50 -0.21 -51.70
N GLU A 42 -27.55 0.62 -52.13
CA GLU A 42 -26.93 0.56 -53.46
C GLU A 42 -25.85 -0.53 -53.52
N GLY A 43 -25.70 -1.15 -54.70
CA GLY A 43 -24.53 -2.02 -54.97
C GLY A 43 -24.72 -3.49 -54.63
N ALA A 44 -25.88 -3.93 -54.13
CA ALA A 44 -26.16 -5.35 -53.99
C ALA A 44 -26.31 -6.01 -55.33
N VAL A 45 -25.54 -7.08 -55.58
CA VAL A 45 -25.57 -7.85 -56.84
C VAL A 45 -26.29 -9.17 -56.64
N TYR A 46 -27.31 -9.42 -57.52
CA TYR A 46 -28.10 -10.63 -57.51
C TYR A 46 -27.96 -11.40 -58.77
N GLU A 47 -27.87 -12.72 -58.67
CA GLU A 47 -28.11 -13.63 -59.76
C GLU A 47 -29.57 -14.07 -59.76
N VAL A 48 -30.20 -14.00 -60.93
CA VAL A 48 -31.53 -14.57 -61.18
C VAL A 48 -31.33 -15.86 -61.98
N ARG A 49 -31.72 -16.98 -61.40
CA ARG A 49 -31.57 -18.31 -61.98
C ARG A 49 -32.93 -18.95 -62.29
N ALA A 50 -33.05 -19.70 -63.37
CA ALA A 50 -34.21 -20.54 -63.59
C ALA A 50 -34.33 -21.64 -62.51
N ALA A 51 -35.41 -21.68 -61.73
CA ALA A 51 -35.63 -22.70 -60.69
C ALA A 51 -36.08 -24.04 -61.26
N GLU A 52 -36.58 -24.04 -62.51
CA GLU A 52 -37.05 -25.18 -63.28
C GLU A 52 -36.73 -24.98 -64.77
N ASP A 53 -36.92 -26.00 -65.60
CA ASP A 53 -36.87 -25.84 -67.05
C ASP A 53 -38.06 -24.97 -67.51
N ILE A 54 -37.76 -23.81 -68.10
CA ILE A 54 -38.76 -22.85 -68.52
C ILE A 54 -38.98 -22.93 -70.02
N SER A 55 -40.19 -23.36 -70.40
CA SER A 55 -40.51 -23.52 -71.79
C SER A 55 -41.75 -22.61 -72.18
N THR A 56 -41.75 -22.11 -73.38
CA THR A 56 -42.90 -21.39 -73.92
C THR A 56 -44.03 -22.38 -74.37
N PRO A 57 -45.31 -21.93 -74.49
CA PRO A 57 -46.43 -22.81 -74.85
C PRO A 57 -46.24 -23.57 -76.11
N ASP A 58 -45.39 -23.21 -77.03
CA ASP A 58 -45.04 -23.92 -78.23
C ASP A 58 -44.03 -25.05 -78.03
N GLY A 59 -43.62 -25.36 -76.75
CA GLY A 59 -42.69 -26.41 -76.39
C GLY A 59 -41.22 -26.02 -76.47
N THR A 60 -40.96 -24.77 -76.83
CA THR A 60 -39.56 -24.31 -76.93
C THR A 60 -38.91 -24.04 -75.54
N LEU A 61 -37.89 -24.80 -75.16
CA LEU A 61 -37.10 -24.54 -73.95
C LEU A 61 -36.37 -23.23 -74.10
N ARG A 62 -36.59 -22.32 -73.11
CA ARG A 62 -36.00 -20.98 -73.07
C ARG A 62 -34.85 -20.88 -72.07
N TYR A 63 -35.02 -21.50 -70.92
CA TYR A 63 -33.99 -21.56 -69.90
C TYR A 63 -33.94 -22.95 -69.24
N SER A 64 -32.77 -23.48 -69.05
CA SER A 64 -32.60 -24.75 -68.33
C SER A 64 -32.57 -24.48 -66.82
N LYS A 65 -33.01 -25.44 -66.02
CA LYS A 65 -32.95 -25.37 -64.55
C LYS A 65 -31.52 -25.06 -64.08
N GLY A 66 -31.34 -24.06 -63.20
CA GLY A 66 -30.07 -23.58 -62.63
C GLY A 66 -29.32 -22.62 -63.55
N GLU A 67 -29.78 -22.34 -64.78
CA GLU A 67 -29.19 -21.33 -65.66
C GLU A 67 -29.32 -19.94 -65.08
N VAL A 68 -28.21 -19.14 -65.04
CA VAL A 68 -28.21 -17.71 -64.70
C VAL A 68 -28.83 -16.95 -65.87
N VAL A 69 -29.99 -16.40 -65.64
CA VAL A 69 -30.74 -15.72 -66.71
C VAL A 69 -30.55 -14.23 -66.71
N ASP A 70 -30.20 -13.67 -65.55
CA ASP A 70 -29.88 -12.25 -65.36
C ASP A 70 -28.93 -12.05 -64.19
N THR A 71 -28.16 -10.94 -64.18
CA THR A 71 -27.37 -10.42 -63.06
C THR A 71 -27.75 -8.96 -62.91
N ILE A 72 -28.25 -8.60 -61.76
CA ILE A 72 -28.81 -7.27 -61.50
C ILE A 72 -28.19 -6.65 -60.27
N THR A 73 -28.03 -5.30 -60.29
CA THR A 73 -27.40 -4.54 -59.22
C THR A 73 -28.33 -3.42 -58.73
N THR A 74 -28.52 -3.31 -57.41
CA THR A 74 -29.39 -2.28 -56.81
C THR A 74 -28.84 -0.89 -57.01
N SER A 75 -29.73 0.07 -57.27
CA SER A 75 -29.47 1.51 -57.33
C SER A 75 -29.52 2.18 -55.96
N SER A 76 -29.29 3.49 -55.93
CA SER A 76 -29.20 4.28 -54.67
C SER A 76 -30.47 4.29 -53.84
N ASP A 77 -31.63 3.95 -54.40
CA ASP A 77 -32.90 3.77 -53.70
C ASP A 77 -33.10 2.34 -53.17
N GLY A 78 -32.15 1.44 -53.41
CA GLY A 78 -32.21 0.05 -53.00
C GLY A 78 -33.01 -0.87 -53.95
N PHE A 79 -33.48 -0.37 -55.07
CA PHE A 79 -34.29 -1.15 -56.05
C PHE A 79 -33.49 -1.52 -57.29
N VAL A 80 -33.86 -2.66 -57.86
CA VAL A 80 -33.39 -3.06 -59.20
C VAL A 80 -34.48 -3.93 -59.86
N LYS A 81 -34.59 -3.83 -61.17
CA LYS A 81 -35.49 -4.62 -61.98
C LYS A 81 -34.72 -5.46 -63.00
N SER A 82 -35.11 -6.73 -63.09
CA SER A 82 -34.53 -7.62 -64.11
C SER A 82 -34.87 -7.17 -65.54
N LYS A 83 -34.19 -7.66 -66.52
CA LYS A 83 -34.67 -7.66 -67.91
C LYS A 83 -35.98 -8.46 -68.00
N GLU A 84 -36.66 -8.38 -69.16
CA GLU A 84 -37.84 -9.18 -69.44
C GLU A 84 -37.47 -10.66 -69.56
N LEU A 85 -38.08 -11.49 -68.71
CA LEU A 85 -37.87 -12.93 -68.61
C LEU A 85 -39.16 -13.67 -69.06
N TYR A 86 -39.04 -14.94 -69.50
CA TYR A 86 -40.20 -15.79 -69.79
C TYR A 86 -40.93 -16.17 -68.50
N LEU A 87 -42.21 -16.49 -68.59
CA LEU A 87 -43.02 -16.92 -67.43
C LEU A 87 -42.46 -18.23 -66.87
N GLY A 88 -42.43 -18.36 -65.54
CA GLY A 88 -41.90 -19.54 -64.80
C GLY A 88 -41.32 -19.15 -63.45
N LYS A 89 -40.70 -20.10 -62.78
CA LYS A 89 -40.12 -19.92 -61.47
C LYS A 89 -38.64 -19.58 -61.54
N TYR A 90 -38.23 -18.63 -60.72
CA TYR A 90 -36.84 -18.14 -60.63
C TYR A 90 -36.39 -18.14 -59.20
N GLU A 91 -35.12 -18.41 -58.99
CA GLU A 91 -34.38 -18.20 -57.76
C GLU A 91 -33.59 -16.89 -57.86
N VAL A 92 -33.74 -16.03 -56.88
CA VAL A 92 -32.97 -14.79 -56.71
C VAL A 92 -32.06 -14.96 -55.54
N LYS A 93 -30.74 -14.80 -55.76
CA LYS A 93 -29.70 -14.97 -54.75
C LYS A 93 -28.71 -13.83 -54.78
N GLU A 94 -28.43 -13.25 -53.63
CA GLU A 94 -27.35 -12.25 -53.48
C GLU A 94 -25.99 -12.91 -53.67
N ILE A 95 -25.11 -12.35 -54.50
CA ILE A 95 -23.75 -12.81 -54.75
C ILE A 95 -22.71 -11.76 -54.29
N THR A 96 -23.11 -10.51 -54.17
CA THR A 96 -22.27 -9.45 -53.61
C THR A 96 -23.13 -8.56 -52.73
N ALA A 97 -22.77 -8.39 -51.47
CA ALA A 97 -23.40 -7.47 -50.55
C ALA A 97 -22.99 -6.02 -50.85
N PRO A 98 -23.82 -5.03 -50.51
CA PRO A 98 -23.41 -3.64 -50.51
C PRO A 98 -22.16 -3.41 -49.62
N ASP A 99 -21.40 -2.40 -49.93
CA ASP A 99 -20.23 -2.03 -49.13
C ASP A 99 -20.60 -1.76 -47.67
N GLY A 100 -19.82 -2.33 -46.72
CA GLY A 100 -20.11 -2.26 -45.30
C GLY A 100 -21.14 -3.27 -44.79
N MET A 101 -21.72 -4.10 -45.63
CA MET A 101 -22.75 -5.07 -45.27
C MET A 101 -22.24 -6.52 -45.27
N VAL A 102 -22.94 -7.37 -44.53
CA VAL A 102 -22.72 -8.82 -44.48
C VAL A 102 -23.61 -9.45 -45.52
N ILE A 103 -23.07 -10.37 -46.36
CA ILE A 103 -23.87 -11.04 -47.39
C ILE A 103 -25.02 -11.85 -46.80
N SER A 104 -26.19 -11.75 -47.38
CA SER A 104 -27.31 -12.63 -47.07
C SER A 104 -27.13 -14.00 -47.72
N GLY A 105 -27.24 -15.06 -46.96
CA GLY A 105 -27.20 -16.44 -47.46
C GLY A 105 -28.53 -16.90 -48.06
N GLU A 106 -29.56 -16.02 -48.04
CA GLU A 106 -30.91 -16.36 -48.45
C GLU A 106 -31.05 -16.47 -49.97
N THR A 107 -31.91 -17.39 -50.41
CA THR A 107 -32.35 -17.53 -51.77
C THR A 107 -33.85 -17.46 -51.82
N HIS A 108 -34.41 -16.52 -52.59
CA HIS A 108 -35.83 -16.37 -52.71
C HIS A 108 -36.32 -16.93 -54.03
N THR A 109 -37.39 -17.74 -53.99
CA THR A 109 -38.08 -18.23 -55.20
C THR A 109 -39.21 -17.31 -55.50
N VAL A 110 -39.27 -16.80 -56.75
CA VAL A 110 -40.34 -15.96 -57.26
C VAL A 110 -40.93 -16.57 -58.54
N GLU A 111 -42.16 -16.29 -58.84
CA GLU A 111 -42.81 -16.83 -60.02
C GLU A 111 -43.42 -15.71 -60.89
N LEU A 112 -43.11 -15.77 -62.19
CA LEU A 112 -43.75 -14.95 -63.21
C LEU A 112 -44.91 -15.70 -63.81
N THR A 113 -46.10 -15.26 -63.50
CA THR A 113 -47.34 -15.95 -63.92
C THR A 113 -48.08 -15.18 -65.03
N TYR A 114 -48.90 -15.90 -65.81
CA TYR A 114 -49.72 -15.31 -66.85
C TYR A 114 -50.74 -14.29 -66.26
N ALA A 115 -50.65 -13.02 -66.73
CA ALA A 115 -51.51 -11.93 -66.23
C ALA A 115 -52.68 -11.57 -67.16
N GLY A 116 -52.94 -12.38 -68.13
CA GLY A 116 -54.01 -12.13 -69.10
C GLY A 116 -53.57 -11.50 -70.43
N GLN A 117 -54.47 -11.46 -71.44
CA GLN A 117 -54.12 -11.07 -72.82
C GLN A 117 -53.82 -9.57 -72.99
N ASN A 118 -54.28 -8.75 -72.06
CA ASN A 118 -54.10 -7.29 -72.12
C ASN A 118 -52.82 -6.78 -71.42
N ILE A 119 -52.08 -7.68 -70.78
CA ILE A 119 -50.84 -7.35 -70.09
C ILE A 119 -49.64 -7.89 -70.91
N SER A 120 -48.75 -7.03 -71.37
CA SER A 120 -47.59 -7.42 -72.15
C SER A 120 -46.44 -7.93 -71.31
N VAL A 121 -46.23 -7.32 -70.14
CA VAL A 121 -45.22 -7.66 -69.16
C VAL A 121 -45.81 -7.75 -67.78
N THR A 122 -45.73 -8.89 -67.15
CA THR A 122 -46.10 -9.11 -65.76
C THR A 122 -44.97 -8.70 -64.79
N GLU A 123 -45.29 -8.47 -63.52
CA GLU A 123 -44.31 -8.08 -62.52
C GLU A 123 -44.43 -8.94 -61.26
N THR A 124 -43.30 -9.28 -60.69
CA THR A 124 -43.22 -9.84 -59.34
C THR A 124 -42.09 -9.16 -58.56
N SER A 125 -42.08 -9.25 -57.25
CA SER A 125 -41.06 -8.62 -56.43
C SER A 125 -40.63 -9.52 -55.27
N THR A 126 -39.47 -9.26 -54.77
CA THR A 126 -38.92 -9.86 -53.55
C THR A 126 -38.04 -8.82 -52.84
N SER A 127 -37.87 -8.96 -51.52
CA SER A 127 -37.05 -8.05 -50.71
C SER A 127 -36.02 -8.82 -49.93
N PHE A 128 -34.86 -8.23 -49.78
CA PHE A 128 -33.76 -8.76 -48.97
C PHE A 128 -33.29 -7.70 -47.99
N TYR A 129 -32.84 -8.15 -46.84
CA TYR A 129 -32.23 -7.32 -45.80
C TYR A 129 -30.78 -7.79 -45.56
N ASN A 130 -29.83 -6.84 -45.43
CA ASN A 130 -28.49 -7.18 -44.96
C ASN A 130 -28.23 -6.51 -43.61
N GLU A 131 -27.60 -7.29 -42.71
CA GLU A 131 -26.98 -6.76 -41.53
C GLU A 131 -25.75 -5.97 -41.92
N ARG A 132 -25.48 -4.84 -41.28
CA ARG A 132 -24.20 -4.16 -41.41
C ARG A 132 -23.13 -4.91 -40.65
N GLN A 133 -21.87 -4.77 -41.07
CA GLN A 133 -20.75 -5.28 -40.33
C GLN A 133 -20.62 -4.51 -38.99
N LYS A 134 -20.41 -5.24 -37.90
CA LYS A 134 -20.27 -4.72 -36.53
C LYS A 134 -18.85 -4.84 -36.05
N VAL A 135 -18.52 -4.14 -34.96
CA VAL A 135 -17.24 -4.22 -34.28
C VAL A 135 -17.42 -4.53 -32.81
N GLN A 136 -16.49 -5.30 -32.27
CA GLN A 136 -16.36 -5.47 -30.83
C GLN A 136 -14.96 -5.02 -30.41
N VAL A 137 -14.89 -4.01 -29.54
CA VAL A 137 -13.65 -3.47 -29.01
C VAL A 137 -13.47 -3.97 -27.59
N SER A 138 -12.33 -4.56 -27.30
CA SER A 138 -12.01 -5.08 -25.97
C SER A 138 -10.57 -4.73 -25.56
N LEU A 139 -10.33 -4.65 -24.27
CA LEU A 139 -9.00 -4.44 -23.71
C LEU A 139 -8.73 -5.34 -22.52
N ALA A 140 -7.45 -5.59 -22.28
CA ALA A 140 -6.95 -6.23 -21.06
C ALA A 140 -6.23 -5.20 -20.19
N LYS A 141 -6.52 -5.21 -18.89
CA LYS A 141 -5.98 -4.30 -17.88
C LYS A 141 -5.29 -5.09 -16.78
N ALA A 142 -4.14 -4.61 -16.36
CA ALA A 142 -3.44 -5.08 -15.16
C ALA A 142 -3.04 -3.88 -14.30
N SER A 143 -2.85 -4.12 -13.01
CA SER A 143 -2.37 -3.13 -12.05
C SER A 143 -1.13 -3.67 -11.36
N GLU A 144 -0.15 -2.81 -11.09
CA GLU A 144 0.98 -3.15 -10.24
C GLU A 144 0.48 -3.55 -8.85
N LYS A 145 1.19 -4.47 -8.19
CA LYS A 145 0.86 -4.94 -6.84
C LYS A 145 2.02 -4.68 -5.90
N ASP A 146 1.68 -4.37 -4.67
CA ASP A 146 2.63 -4.30 -3.56
C ASP A 146 2.20 -5.25 -2.45
N GLU A 147 2.83 -6.43 -2.39
CA GLU A 147 2.52 -7.47 -1.41
C GLU A 147 2.90 -7.04 0.02
N THR A 148 3.94 -6.22 0.19
CA THR A 148 4.39 -5.73 1.50
C THR A 148 3.33 -4.85 2.15
N PHE A 149 2.74 -3.96 1.37
CA PHE A 149 1.71 -3.04 1.84
C PHE A 149 0.28 -3.56 1.62
N GLY A 150 0.13 -4.69 0.89
CA GLY A 150 -1.15 -5.33 0.63
C GLY A 150 -2.03 -4.57 -0.36
N ILE A 151 -1.44 -3.94 -1.39
CA ILE A 151 -2.16 -3.17 -2.41
C ILE A 151 -2.19 -3.94 -3.73
N GLY A 152 -3.32 -3.87 -4.45
CA GLY A 152 -3.53 -4.50 -5.76
C GLY A 152 -4.30 -5.81 -5.75
N ASP A 153 -4.70 -6.31 -4.57
CA ASP A 153 -5.48 -7.54 -4.40
C ASP A 153 -6.85 -7.34 -3.73
N ASN A 154 -7.25 -6.09 -3.45
CA ASN A 154 -8.50 -5.75 -2.76
C ASN A 154 -9.63 -5.33 -3.71
N GLY A 155 -9.48 -5.59 -5.01
CA GLY A 155 -10.47 -5.27 -6.03
C GLY A 155 -10.32 -3.88 -6.65
N GLU A 156 -9.19 -3.20 -6.45
CA GLU A 156 -8.87 -1.87 -6.98
C GLU A 156 -9.06 -1.79 -8.49
N ILE A 157 -8.84 -2.91 -9.21
CA ILE A 157 -9.00 -2.99 -10.66
C ILE A 157 -10.43 -2.62 -11.14
N LYS A 158 -11.44 -2.78 -10.29
CA LYS A 158 -12.84 -2.43 -10.60
C LYS A 158 -13.12 -0.92 -10.63
N ASN A 159 -12.23 -0.13 -10.03
CA ASN A 159 -12.33 1.32 -9.99
C ASN A 159 -11.76 1.97 -11.27
N ILE A 160 -11.34 1.13 -12.24
CA ILE A 160 -10.75 1.57 -13.49
C ILE A 160 -11.81 1.61 -14.59
N SER A 161 -11.84 2.71 -15.33
CA SER A 161 -12.71 2.85 -16.49
C SER A 161 -12.01 3.51 -17.67
N PHE A 162 -12.46 3.16 -18.86
CA PHE A 162 -11.94 3.65 -20.11
C PHE A 162 -13.06 4.35 -20.91
N GLY A 163 -12.72 5.47 -21.54
CA GLY A 163 -13.55 6.14 -22.52
C GLY A 163 -13.16 5.73 -23.95
N LEU A 164 -14.16 5.49 -24.79
CA LEU A 164 -14.02 5.35 -26.23
C LEU A 164 -14.36 6.67 -26.90
N TYR A 165 -13.45 7.18 -27.69
CA TYR A 165 -13.54 8.50 -28.34
C TYR A 165 -13.38 8.38 -29.85
N ALA A 166 -14.03 9.27 -30.61
CA ALA A 166 -13.73 9.46 -32.01
C ALA A 166 -12.33 10.10 -32.17
N ALA A 167 -11.50 9.58 -33.06
CA ALA A 167 -10.18 10.18 -33.34
C ALA A 167 -10.25 11.27 -34.43
N GLU A 168 -11.34 11.30 -35.19
CA GLU A 168 -11.65 12.25 -36.27
C GLU A 168 -13.15 12.52 -36.30
N ASP A 169 -13.58 13.55 -37.04
CA ASP A 169 -15.00 13.80 -37.26
C ASP A 169 -15.62 12.66 -38.06
N ILE A 170 -16.69 12.02 -37.52
CA ILE A 170 -17.41 10.94 -38.18
C ILE A 170 -18.80 11.47 -38.55
N VAL A 171 -19.05 11.62 -39.85
CA VAL A 171 -20.22 12.27 -40.38
C VAL A 171 -21.30 11.26 -40.77
N SER A 172 -22.53 11.42 -40.28
CA SER A 172 -23.67 10.57 -40.62
C SER A 172 -24.31 10.96 -41.96
N ALA A 173 -25.19 10.13 -42.46
CA ALA A 173 -25.96 10.41 -43.69
C ALA A 173 -26.80 11.70 -43.59
N SER A 174 -27.27 12.08 -42.41
CA SER A 174 -28.02 13.34 -42.19
C SER A 174 -27.11 14.56 -42.05
N GLY A 175 -25.77 14.37 -42.03
CA GLY A 175 -24.81 15.43 -41.80
C GLY A 175 -24.55 15.76 -40.33
N THR A 176 -25.13 15.03 -39.38
CA THR A 176 -24.75 15.14 -37.98
C THR A 176 -23.41 14.46 -37.74
N VAL A 177 -22.67 14.94 -36.76
CA VAL A 177 -21.24 14.57 -36.58
C VAL A 177 -20.98 14.07 -35.18
N ILE A 178 -20.25 12.96 -35.07
CA ILE A 178 -19.48 12.64 -33.86
C ILE A 178 -18.17 13.39 -34.00
N PRO A 179 -17.93 14.47 -33.23
CA PRO A 179 -16.72 15.29 -33.41
C PRO A 179 -15.47 14.53 -32.98
N ALA A 180 -14.34 14.94 -33.53
CA ALA A 180 -13.04 14.50 -33.02
C ALA A 180 -12.93 14.76 -31.51
N ASP A 181 -12.37 13.82 -30.76
CA ASP A 181 -12.34 13.77 -29.30
C ASP A 181 -13.73 13.67 -28.63
N GLY A 182 -14.81 13.42 -29.39
CA GLY A 182 -16.15 13.14 -28.85
C GLY A 182 -16.19 11.78 -28.14
N LEU A 183 -16.64 11.78 -26.88
CA LEU A 183 -16.82 10.56 -26.08
C LEU A 183 -18.05 9.79 -26.57
N ILE A 184 -17.88 8.50 -26.82
CA ILE A 184 -18.94 7.62 -27.32
C ILE A 184 -19.46 6.68 -26.23
N GLU A 185 -18.56 6.14 -25.44
CA GLU A 185 -18.87 5.18 -24.37
C GLU A 185 -17.85 5.21 -23.25
N ILE A 186 -18.32 4.90 -22.04
CA ILE A 186 -17.47 4.60 -20.87
C ILE A 186 -17.65 3.13 -20.52
N ALA A 187 -16.58 2.38 -20.47
CA ALA A 187 -16.57 0.97 -20.06
C ALA A 187 -15.70 0.77 -18.80
N SER A 188 -16.28 0.12 -17.80
CA SER A 188 -15.57 -0.27 -16.57
C SER A 188 -14.83 -1.59 -16.75
N VAL A 189 -13.67 -1.71 -16.09
CA VAL A 189 -12.90 -2.95 -16.04
C VAL A 189 -13.57 -3.92 -15.05
N ASN A 190 -13.74 -5.16 -15.44
CA ASN A 190 -14.28 -6.22 -14.58
C ASN A 190 -13.20 -6.86 -13.69
N GLU A 191 -13.60 -7.79 -12.82
CA GLU A 191 -12.71 -8.48 -11.88
C GLU A 191 -11.56 -9.25 -12.56
N ASN A 192 -11.78 -9.67 -13.83
CA ASN A 192 -10.77 -10.39 -14.60
C ASN A 192 -9.81 -9.46 -15.37
N GLY A 193 -9.88 -8.15 -15.11
CA GLY A 193 -9.06 -7.19 -15.83
C GLY A 193 -9.47 -6.97 -17.29
N THR A 194 -10.74 -7.14 -17.64
CA THR A 194 -11.23 -6.97 -19.00
C THR A 194 -12.29 -5.88 -19.08
N ALA A 195 -12.23 -5.03 -20.10
CA ALA A 195 -13.32 -4.15 -20.48
C ALA A 195 -13.72 -4.38 -21.94
N VAL A 196 -15.02 -4.32 -22.21
CA VAL A 196 -15.59 -4.48 -23.54
C VAL A 196 -16.49 -3.29 -23.83
N MET A 197 -16.25 -2.61 -24.95
CA MET A 197 -17.09 -1.53 -25.45
C MET A 197 -18.30 -2.16 -26.16
N LYS A 198 -19.50 -1.68 -25.84
CA LYS A 198 -20.77 -2.22 -26.33
C LYS A 198 -21.42 -1.36 -27.40
N SER A 199 -20.92 -0.15 -27.60
CA SER A 199 -21.44 0.78 -28.59
C SER A 199 -21.28 0.24 -29.99
N ASP A 200 -22.33 0.38 -30.76
CA ASP A 200 -22.38 0.01 -32.15
C ASP A 200 -21.79 1.15 -32.99
N LEU A 201 -20.57 0.93 -33.52
CA LEU A 201 -19.79 1.98 -34.17
C LEU A 201 -19.96 1.99 -35.69
N PRO A 202 -20.01 3.18 -36.34
CA PRO A 202 -19.78 3.28 -37.78
C PRO A 202 -18.28 3.04 -38.10
N PHE A 203 -17.97 2.81 -39.37
CA PHE A 203 -16.59 2.78 -39.81
C PHE A 203 -15.89 4.11 -39.55
N GLY A 204 -14.66 4.05 -39.06
CA GLY A 204 -13.90 5.25 -38.71
C GLY A 204 -12.71 4.96 -37.80
N LYS A 205 -12.04 6.04 -37.39
CA LYS A 205 -10.93 5.98 -36.45
C LYS A 205 -11.34 6.46 -35.07
N TYR A 206 -10.96 5.70 -34.09
CA TYR A 206 -11.26 5.92 -32.68
C TYR A 206 -10.01 5.76 -31.83
N TYR A 207 -10.11 6.11 -30.56
CA TYR A 207 -9.13 5.72 -29.56
C TYR A 207 -9.80 5.43 -28.23
N VAL A 208 -9.15 4.58 -27.45
CA VAL A 208 -9.51 4.29 -26.08
C VAL A 208 -8.51 4.96 -25.16
N LYS A 209 -9.00 5.60 -24.09
CA LYS A 209 -8.19 6.27 -23.08
C LYS A 209 -8.74 5.96 -21.69
N GLU A 210 -7.85 5.78 -20.72
CA GLU A 210 -8.25 5.65 -19.32
C GLU A 210 -8.80 6.98 -18.81
N ILE A 211 -9.96 6.95 -18.14
CA ILE A 211 -10.63 8.15 -17.63
C ILE A 211 -10.75 8.16 -16.11
N ALA A 212 -10.67 6.99 -15.49
CA ALA A 212 -10.62 6.84 -14.04
C ALA A 212 -9.75 5.64 -13.67
N THR A 213 -9.05 5.78 -12.56
CA THR A 213 -8.31 4.68 -11.93
C THR A 213 -8.54 4.70 -10.42
N ASP A 214 -8.12 3.67 -9.71
CA ASP A 214 -8.12 3.66 -8.26
C ASP A 214 -7.09 4.65 -7.71
N GLU A 215 -7.35 5.22 -6.54
CA GLU A 215 -6.55 6.29 -5.93
C GLU A 215 -5.08 5.92 -5.66
N HIS A 216 -4.77 4.63 -5.58
CA HIS A 216 -3.41 4.13 -5.38
C HIS A 216 -2.54 4.19 -6.63
N TYR A 217 -3.11 4.44 -7.81
CA TYR A 217 -2.43 4.33 -9.09
C TYR A 217 -2.34 5.65 -9.86
N ILE A 218 -1.33 5.73 -10.70
CA ILE A 218 -1.15 6.84 -11.63
C ILE A 218 -2.14 6.66 -12.79
N LEU A 219 -3.01 7.65 -13.01
CA LEU A 219 -3.91 7.70 -14.16
C LEU A 219 -3.10 7.88 -15.45
N SER A 220 -3.31 6.99 -16.43
CA SER A 220 -2.66 7.06 -17.74
C SER A 220 -3.42 8.00 -18.68
N ASP A 221 -2.70 8.90 -19.36
CA ASP A 221 -3.24 9.76 -20.42
C ASP A 221 -3.03 9.19 -21.83
N THR A 222 -2.51 7.97 -21.95
CA THR A 222 -2.21 7.31 -23.22
C THR A 222 -3.47 7.05 -24.03
N LYS A 223 -3.45 7.47 -25.30
CA LYS A 223 -4.49 7.18 -26.29
C LYS A 223 -4.13 5.93 -27.07
N TYR A 224 -4.96 4.92 -27.01
CA TYR A 224 -4.79 3.64 -27.74
C TYR A 224 -5.64 3.67 -29.00
N PRO A 225 -5.07 3.60 -30.20
CA PRO A 225 -5.83 3.70 -31.46
C PRO A 225 -6.71 2.47 -31.67
N VAL A 226 -7.89 2.71 -32.25
CA VAL A 226 -8.86 1.71 -32.68
C VAL A 226 -9.33 2.13 -34.07
N VAL A 227 -9.13 1.25 -35.08
CA VAL A 227 -9.53 1.54 -36.46
C VAL A 227 -10.53 0.47 -36.87
N PHE A 228 -11.77 0.90 -37.19
CA PHE A 228 -12.82 0.04 -37.69
C PHE A 228 -13.02 0.31 -39.19
N GLU A 229 -12.53 -0.62 -40.02
CA GLU A 229 -12.65 -0.62 -41.45
C GLU A 229 -13.40 -1.87 -41.92
N TYR A 230 -14.00 -1.79 -43.11
CA TYR A 230 -14.72 -2.93 -43.68
C TYR A 230 -13.80 -4.15 -43.95
N ALA A 231 -14.12 -5.28 -43.36
CA ALA A 231 -13.33 -6.50 -43.43
C ALA A 231 -13.86 -7.54 -44.45
N GLY A 232 -14.74 -7.08 -45.37
CA GLY A 232 -15.38 -7.95 -46.40
C GLY A 232 -16.72 -8.53 -45.97
N GLN A 233 -17.51 -8.93 -46.95
CA GLN A 233 -18.94 -9.32 -46.79
C GLN A 233 -19.14 -10.60 -45.96
N ASP A 234 -18.14 -11.43 -45.79
CA ASP A 234 -18.24 -12.71 -45.05
C ASP A 234 -17.96 -12.55 -43.55
N THR A 235 -17.58 -11.36 -43.10
CA THR A 235 -17.25 -11.04 -41.69
C THR A 235 -18.40 -10.28 -41.04
N ALA A 236 -19.12 -10.92 -40.13
CA ALA A 236 -20.23 -10.26 -39.42
C ALA A 236 -19.75 -9.29 -38.34
N THR A 237 -18.70 -9.66 -37.62
CA THR A 237 -18.15 -8.85 -36.52
C THR A 237 -16.64 -8.80 -36.61
N VAL A 238 -16.07 -7.59 -36.57
CA VAL A 238 -14.63 -7.36 -36.48
C VAL A 238 -14.25 -7.27 -35.01
N GLU A 239 -13.35 -8.12 -34.56
CA GLU A 239 -12.82 -8.05 -33.20
C GLU A 239 -11.56 -7.21 -33.16
N ILE A 240 -11.57 -6.14 -32.37
CA ILE A 240 -10.41 -5.27 -32.15
C ILE A 240 -10.00 -5.36 -30.68
N LYS A 241 -8.77 -5.84 -30.47
CA LYS A 241 -8.13 -5.88 -29.17
C LYS A 241 -7.21 -4.68 -29.03
N VAL A 242 -7.58 -3.76 -28.13
CA VAL A 242 -6.79 -2.56 -27.84
C VAL A 242 -5.38 -2.94 -27.41
N ASN A 243 -4.39 -2.13 -27.76
CA ASN A 243 -2.98 -2.36 -27.46
C ASN A 243 -2.44 -3.72 -28.00
N ASP A 244 -2.89 -4.15 -29.18
CA ASP A 244 -2.58 -5.45 -29.78
C ASP A 244 -2.87 -6.65 -28.86
N GLY A 245 -3.85 -6.51 -27.98
CA GLY A 245 -4.22 -7.53 -27.00
C GLY A 245 -3.27 -7.64 -25.80
N LYS A 246 -2.27 -6.76 -25.69
CA LYS A 246 -1.40 -6.69 -24.52
C LYS A 246 -2.09 -5.96 -23.38
N GLU A 247 -1.76 -6.36 -22.15
CA GLU A 247 -2.27 -5.69 -20.95
C GLU A 247 -1.84 -4.22 -20.90
N ILE A 248 -2.80 -3.35 -20.60
CA ILE A 248 -2.55 -1.96 -20.23
C ILE A 248 -2.27 -1.95 -18.72
N LYS A 249 -1.11 -1.43 -18.31
CA LYS A 249 -0.67 -1.47 -16.91
C LYS A 249 -0.72 -0.09 -16.28
N ASN A 250 -1.20 -0.02 -15.02
CA ASN A 250 -1.03 1.14 -14.16
C ASN A 250 0.04 0.86 -13.10
N GLU A 251 0.83 1.89 -12.85
CA GLU A 251 1.86 1.89 -11.82
C GLU A 251 1.31 2.48 -10.52
N LEU A 252 1.77 1.97 -9.38
CA LEU A 252 1.42 2.49 -8.07
C LEU A 252 2.04 3.88 -7.85
N ILE A 253 1.32 4.69 -7.10
CA ILE A 253 1.85 5.95 -6.57
C ILE A 253 2.74 5.62 -5.38
N TYR A 254 4.03 5.94 -5.48
CA TYR A 254 5.00 5.80 -4.40
C TYR A 254 5.55 7.15 -3.97
N GLY A 255 5.73 7.30 -2.67
CA GLY A 255 6.54 8.32 -2.04
C GLY A 255 7.66 7.69 -1.21
N SER A 256 8.21 8.45 -0.29
CA SER A 256 9.24 8.02 0.65
C SER A 256 9.10 8.74 1.99
N VAL A 257 9.68 8.14 3.02
CA VAL A 257 9.89 8.77 4.32
C VAL A 257 11.37 9.00 4.50
N SER A 258 11.77 10.20 4.90
CA SER A 258 13.12 10.56 5.30
C SER A 258 13.08 11.06 6.73
N GLY A 259 14.01 10.64 7.57
CA GLY A 259 13.96 11.02 8.97
C GLY A 259 15.33 11.26 9.60
N LYS A 260 15.29 11.94 10.72
CA LYS A 260 16.42 12.16 11.63
C LYS A 260 16.09 11.60 13.00
N LYS A 261 17.03 10.83 13.54
CA LYS A 261 17.04 10.33 14.90
C LYS A 261 18.06 11.12 15.71
N ILE A 262 17.58 11.82 16.72
CA ILE A 262 18.41 12.69 17.56
C ILE A 262 18.12 12.46 19.05
N ASP A 263 19.02 12.91 19.91
CA ASP A 263 18.75 13.05 21.33
C ASP A 263 18.09 14.40 21.67
N GLU A 264 17.77 14.61 22.91
CA GLU A 264 17.17 15.87 23.44
C GLU A 264 18.07 17.10 23.27
N ASN A 265 19.37 16.93 23.01
CA ASN A 265 20.32 18.00 22.76
C ASN A 265 20.50 18.28 21.25
N GLY A 266 19.82 17.50 20.38
CA GLY A 266 19.90 17.61 18.92
C GLY A 266 21.07 16.86 18.31
N GLU A 267 21.79 16.02 19.07
CA GLU A 267 22.88 15.20 18.56
C GLU A 267 22.35 13.93 17.90
N ALA A 268 23.01 13.52 16.82
CA ALA A 268 22.60 12.37 16.02
C ALA A 268 22.72 11.05 16.78
N LEU A 269 21.69 10.20 16.69
CA LEU A 269 21.66 8.87 17.31
C LEU A 269 21.70 7.75 16.29
N GLU A 270 22.75 6.91 16.39
CA GLU A 270 22.94 5.67 15.62
C GLU A 270 22.26 4.50 16.32
N GLY A 271 21.69 3.57 15.53
CA GLY A 271 21.31 2.25 16.03
C GLY A 271 19.86 2.11 16.50
N ALA A 272 19.05 3.17 16.42
CA ALA A 272 17.61 3.06 16.66
C ALA A 272 16.95 2.22 15.55
N VAL A 273 16.11 1.27 15.92
CA VAL A 273 15.29 0.50 14.95
C VAL A 273 13.92 1.16 14.83
N ILE A 274 13.57 1.53 13.60
CA ILE A 274 12.35 2.25 13.28
C ILE A 274 11.54 1.39 12.32
N GLY A 275 10.23 1.28 12.55
CA GLY A 275 9.29 0.54 11.71
C GLY A 275 8.28 1.44 11.02
N ILE A 276 7.78 0.99 9.87
CA ILE A 276 6.59 1.54 9.23
C ILE A 276 5.47 0.50 9.31
N PHE A 277 4.27 0.95 9.64
CA PHE A 277 3.12 0.12 10.00
C PHE A 277 1.87 0.59 9.27
N LYS A 278 0.85 -0.28 9.24
CA LYS A 278 -0.51 0.10 8.84
C LYS A 278 -1.09 1.14 9.79
N ALA A 279 -1.98 1.99 9.27
CA ALA A 279 -2.60 3.07 10.08
C ALA A 279 -3.44 2.54 11.25
N GLU A 280 -4.00 1.34 11.13
CA GLU A 280 -4.81 0.68 12.15
C GLU A 280 -4.01 -0.22 13.11
N GLU A 281 -2.68 -0.29 12.96
CA GLU A 281 -1.84 -1.14 13.82
C GLU A 281 -1.81 -0.64 15.26
N THR A 282 -1.86 -1.56 16.20
CA THR A 282 -1.86 -1.29 17.64
C THR A 282 -0.67 -1.89 18.39
N GLU A 283 0.01 -2.87 17.76
CA GLU A 283 1.22 -3.49 18.29
C GLU A 283 2.42 -3.15 17.40
N PHE A 284 3.39 -2.44 17.95
CA PHE A 284 4.53 -1.91 17.20
C PHE A 284 5.80 -2.70 17.50
N THR A 285 5.95 -3.81 16.79
CA THR A 285 7.08 -4.73 16.90
C THR A 285 7.74 -4.97 15.53
N LYS A 286 8.89 -5.65 15.51
CA LYS A 286 9.51 -6.04 14.23
C LYS A 286 8.63 -6.99 13.41
N ASP A 287 7.81 -7.81 14.06
CA ASP A 287 6.97 -8.80 13.39
C ASP A 287 5.71 -8.18 12.78
N THR A 288 5.22 -7.08 13.34
CA THR A 288 4.04 -6.35 12.83
C THR A 288 4.42 -5.23 11.87
N ALA A 289 5.70 -4.84 11.82
CA ALA A 289 6.19 -3.83 10.89
C ALA A 289 6.16 -4.32 9.45
N LEU A 290 5.64 -3.48 8.54
CA LEU A 290 5.71 -3.74 7.10
C LEU A 290 7.14 -3.66 6.58
N MET A 291 7.90 -2.69 7.08
CA MET A 291 9.33 -2.53 6.83
C MET A 291 10.01 -1.99 8.08
N THR A 292 11.29 -2.27 8.23
CA THR A 292 12.14 -1.70 9.28
C THR A 292 13.39 -1.08 8.70
N THR A 293 13.91 -0.08 9.40
CA THR A 293 15.19 0.55 9.10
C THR A 293 15.95 0.85 10.41
N THR A 294 17.24 1.12 10.31
CA THR A 294 18.07 1.48 11.47
C THR A 294 18.70 2.84 11.21
N SER A 295 18.72 3.72 12.22
CA SER A 295 19.34 5.02 12.11
C SER A 295 20.86 4.89 11.94
N ALA A 296 21.40 5.66 11.01
CA ALA A 296 22.84 5.72 10.70
C ALA A 296 23.59 6.60 11.70
N LYS A 297 24.94 6.66 11.58
CA LYS A 297 25.79 7.51 12.42
C LYS A 297 25.41 8.98 12.47
N ASP A 298 24.90 9.50 11.36
CA ASP A 298 24.43 10.88 11.26
C ASP A 298 22.97 11.04 11.69
N GLY A 299 22.37 10.01 12.28
CA GLY A 299 20.99 9.94 12.69
C GLY A 299 19.99 9.73 11.54
N SER A 300 20.42 9.67 10.29
CA SER A 300 19.52 9.53 9.16
C SER A 300 18.88 8.14 9.10
N PHE A 301 17.59 8.09 8.71
CA PHE A 301 16.89 6.88 8.36
C PHE A 301 15.90 7.15 7.21
N SER A 302 15.50 6.11 6.48
CA SER A 302 14.54 6.27 5.40
C SER A 302 13.78 4.99 5.10
N PHE A 303 12.56 5.19 4.52
CA PHE A 303 11.78 4.15 3.86
C PHE A 303 11.53 4.60 2.43
N ALA A 304 12.06 3.86 1.47
CA ALA A 304 11.81 4.08 0.05
C ALA A 304 10.56 3.32 -0.40
N LYS A 305 9.91 3.80 -1.48
CA LYS A 305 8.75 3.15 -2.08
C LYS A 305 7.61 2.88 -1.08
N VAL A 306 7.25 3.90 -0.32
CA VAL A 306 6.05 3.88 0.50
C VAL A 306 4.87 4.22 -0.40
N PRO A 307 3.87 3.32 -0.57
CA PRO A 307 2.78 3.57 -1.51
C PRO A 307 1.78 4.62 -0.98
N TYR A 308 0.94 5.11 -1.89
CA TYR A 308 -0.19 5.96 -1.55
C TYR A 308 -0.99 5.38 -0.37
N GLY A 309 -1.36 6.24 0.58
CA GLY A 309 -2.12 5.84 1.76
C GLY A 309 -1.61 6.48 3.04
N LYS A 310 -2.20 6.03 4.15
CA LYS A 310 -1.84 6.47 5.51
C LYS A 310 -1.10 5.36 6.23
N TRP A 311 0.03 5.73 6.83
CA TRP A 311 0.94 4.82 7.52
C TRP A 311 1.35 5.41 8.86
N ILE A 312 1.90 4.59 9.74
CA ILE A 312 2.51 5.01 11.00
C ILE A 312 3.99 4.67 10.95
N VAL A 313 4.83 5.61 11.32
CA VAL A 313 6.25 5.39 11.62
C VAL A 313 6.45 5.47 13.12
N ARG A 314 7.16 4.50 13.71
CA ARG A 314 7.42 4.45 15.15
C ARG A 314 8.77 3.78 15.42
N GLU A 315 9.43 4.23 16.49
CA GLU A 315 10.60 3.55 17.03
C GLU A 315 10.18 2.21 17.67
N ILE A 316 10.93 1.15 17.35
CA ILE A 316 10.72 -0.20 17.88
C ILE A 316 11.76 -0.54 18.94
N GLU A 317 13.03 -0.13 18.71
CA GLU A 317 14.14 -0.31 19.64
C GLU A 317 14.95 0.96 19.69
N GLN A 318 15.16 1.46 20.91
CA GLN A 318 15.97 2.64 21.16
C GLN A 318 17.46 2.30 21.16
N PRO A 319 18.33 3.28 20.91
CA PRO A 319 19.75 3.13 21.16
C PRO A 319 20.03 2.92 22.66
N LYS A 320 21.15 2.25 22.96
CA LYS A 320 21.54 1.96 24.34
C LYS A 320 21.73 3.25 25.14
N GLY A 321 21.11 3.34 26.31
CA GLY A 321 21.19 4.50 27.20
C GLY A 321 20.10 5.56 26.97
N PHE A 322 19.15 5.28 26.12
CA PHE A 322 18.02 6.17 25.82
C PHE A 322 16.68 5.52 26.16
N VAL A 323 15.69 6.35 26.37
CA VAL A 323 14.29 5.95 26.58
C VAL A 323 13.63 5.76 25.21
N LEU A 324 12.83 4.71 25.04
CA LEU A 324 12.08 4.45 23.80
C LEU A 324 11.09 5.59 23.53
N ASP A 325 11.12 6.18 22.34
CA ASP A 325 10.05 7.08 21.90
C ASP A 325 8.83 6.25 21.47
N GLU A 326 7.81 6.27 22.30
CA GLU A 326 6.57 5.55 22.04
C GLU A 326 5.59 6.30 21.12
N LYS A 327 5.96 7.47 20.61
CA LYS A 327 5.12 8.27 19.75
C LYS A 327 4.91 7.61 18.39
N ALA A 328 3.66 7.62 17.94
CA ALA A 328 3.27 7.22 16.58
C ALA A 328 3.28 8.45 15.66
N TYR A 329 4.07 8.41 14.61
CA TYR A 329 4.20 9.47 13.61
C TYR A 329 3.35 9.11 12.39
N GLU A 330 2.31 9.89 12.13
CA GLU A 330 1.45 9.70 10.96
C GLU A 330 2.17 10.11 9.69
N VAL A 331 2.12 9.24 8.68
CA VAL A 331 2.63 9.46 7.33
C VAL A 331 1.48 9.35 6.34
N ASN A 332 1.32 10.36 5.51
CA ASN A 332 0.32 10.37 4.45
C ASN A 332 1.00 10.60 3.10
N ILE A 333 1.04 9.55 2.27
CA ILE A 333 1.49 9.62 0.88
C ILE A 333 0.25 9.85 0.01
N SER A 334 0.19 10.99 -0.66
CA SER A 334 -0.98 11.41 -1.47
C SER A 334 -0.63 11.69 -2.94
N LYS A 335 0.65 11.68 -3.30
CA LYS A 335 1.12 11.90 -4.67
C LYS A 335 2.47 11.22 -4.91
N ALA A 336 2.75 10.96 -6.19
CA ALA A 336 4.02 10.35 -6.61
C ALA A 336 5.22 11.22 -6.19
N GLU A 337 6.32 10.54 -5.83
CA GLU A 337 7.61 11.14 -5.44
C GLU A 337 7.53 12.06 -4.21
N GLN A 338 6.46 12.00 -3.43
CA GLN A 338 6.34 12.75 -2.18
C GLN A 338 7.37 12.25 -1.18
N VAL A 339 8.06 13.18 -0.52
CA VAL A 339 8.93 12.89 0.64
C VAL A 339 8.25 13.43 1.89
N VAL A 340 8.07 12.56 2.90
CA VAL A 340 7.60 12.95 4.23
C VAL A 340 8.81 12.96 5.16
N GLU A 341 9.05 14.09 5.83
CA GLU A 341 10.17 14.24 6.76
C GLU A 341 9.70 14.05 8.19
N ILE A 342 10.46 13.28 8.99
CA ILE A 342 10.16 12.96 10.39
C ILE A 342 11.42 13.16 11.23
N GLU A 343 11.24 13.74 12.43
CA GLU A 343 12.26 13.80 13.47
C GLU A 343 11.79 13.00 14.68
N ILE A 344 12.62 12.06 15.13
CA ILE A 344 12.38 11.22 16.31
C ILE A 344 13.44 11.53 17.35
N VAL A 345 12.98 11.95 18.55
CA VAL A 345 13.84 12.39 19.64
C VAL A 345 13.80 11.37 20.78
N ASN A 346 14.95 10.94 21.30
CA ASN A 346 15.00 10.14 22.52
C ASN A 346 15.58 10.95 23.67
N GLU A 347 15.02 10.75 24.85
CA GLU A 347 15.54 11.25 26.11
C GLU A 347 16.59 10.27 26.67
N TYR A 348 17.53 10.79 27.46
CA TYR A 348 18.50 9.93 28.13
C TYR A 348 17.82 9.15 29.26
N VAL A 349 18.30 7.94 29.53
CA VAL A 349 17.95 7.21 30.74
C VAL A 349 18.64 7.87 31.93
N HIS A 350 17.86 8.24 32.95
CA HIS A 350 18.33 8.79 34.20
C HIS A 350 17.95 7.88 35.36
N GLY A 351 18.82 7.82 36.39
CA GLY A 351 18.55 7.05 37.60
C GLY A 351 19.22 7.69 38.80
N ASN A 352 18.85 7.17 39.99
CA ASN A 352 19.33 7.69 41.26
C ASN A 352 20.10 6.60 42.02
N ILE A 353 21.11 6.99 42.78
CA ILE A 353 21.78 6.14 43.76
C ILE A 353 21.32 6.55 45.15
N ILE A 354 20.97 5.60 45.99
CA ILE A 354 20.66 5.80 47.41
C ILE A 354 21.43 4.79 48.26
N LEU A 355 21.84 5.20 49.43
CA LEU A 355 22.31 4.28 50.48
C LEU A 355 21.83 4.73 51.85
N THR A 356 21.58 3.71 52.71
CA THR A 356 21.27 3.94 54.13
C THR A 356 22.47 3.55 54.97
N LYS A 357 23.03 4.51 55.66
CA LYS A 357 24.20 4.35 56.51
C LYS A 357 23.81 3.93 57.90
N VAL A 358 24.29 2.79 58.39
CA VAL A 358 23.87 2.18 59.67
C VAL A 358 25.07 1.58 60.44
N ASP A 359 24.85 1.40 61.74
CA ASP A 359 25.78 0.74 62.66
C ASP A 359 25.74 -0.80 62.39
N ALA A 360 26.90 -1.42 62.29
CA ALA A 360 27.00 -2.86 62.04
C ALA A 360 26.43 -3.77 63.18
N GLU A 361 26.46 -3.27 64.41
CA GLU A 361 25.93 -4.03 65.59
C GLU A 361 24.44 -3.67 65.84
N TYR A 362 24.07 -2.44 65.54
CA TYR A 362 22.72 -1.87 65.78
C TYR A 362 22.18 -1.27 64.49
N PRO A 363 21.74 -2.11 63.53
CA PRO A 363 21.33 -1.63 62.19
C PRO A 363 20.13 -0.68 62.20
N ASP A 364 19.37 -0.61 63.26
CA ASP A 364 18.30 0.40 63.41
C ASP A 364 18.88 1.83 63.68
N ASN A 365 20.16 1.90 64.08
CA ASN A 365 20.83 3.18 64.29
C ASN A 365 21.45 3.69 62.98
N LYS A 366 20.83 4.71 62.43
CA LYS A 366 21.37 5.45 61.27
C LYS A 366 22.52 6.33 61.67
N LEU A 367 23.59 6.32 60.84
CA LEU A 367 24.82 7.06 61.08
C LEU A 367 24.97 8.25 60.16
N THR A 368 25.33 9.42 60.70
CA THR A 368 25.53 10.70 59.97
C THR A 368 26.99 11.04 59.83
N GLY A 369 27.30 11.98 58.91
CA GLY A 369 28.65 12.56 58.76
C GLY A 369 29.66 11.68 57.99
N ALA A 370 29.20 10.65 57.32
CA ALA A 370 29.98 9.94 56.33
C ALA A 370 30.15 10.76 55.03
N THR A 371 31.12 10.41 54.20
CA THR A 371 31.25 10.96 52.84
C THR A 371 31.47 9.83 51.86
N PHE A 372 30.71 9.90 50.75
CA PHE A 372 30.78 8.90 49.69
C PHE A 372 31.04 9.59 48.36
N GLU A 373 32.11 9.16 47.65
CA GLU A 373 32.39 9.57 46.29
C GLU A 373 31.74 8.61 45.33
N VAL A 374 31.20 9.14 44.19
CA VAL A 374 30.61 8.41 43.07
C VAL A 374 31.47 8.64 41.85
N TYR A 375 31.96 7.55 41.27
CA TYR A 375 32.74 7.55 40.03
C TYR A 375 31.94 6.90 38.92
N LYS A 376 32.10 7.42 37.70
CA LYS A 376 31.61 6.72 36.48
C LYS A 376 32.69 5.70 36.09
N ASP A 377 32.31 4.43 36.09
CA ASP A 377 33.17 3.30 35.69
C ASP A 377 33.27 3.26 34.16
N THR A 378 34.23 4.02 33.61
CA THR A 378 34.33 4.25 32.15
C THR A 378 34.78 3.02 31.38
N ASN A 379 35.62 2.17 32.01
CA ASN A 379 36.14 0.94 31.41
C ASN A 379 35.38 -0.31 31.85
N GLU A 380 34.32 -0.12 32.68
CA GLU A 380 33.42 -1.18 33.17
C GLU A 380 34.13 -2.33 33.94
N ASN A 381 35.26 -2.03 34.59
CA ASN A 381 36.04 -3.04 35.33
C ASN A 381 35.63 -3.24 36.78
N GLY A 382 34.74 -2.38 37.32
CA GLY A 382 34.22 -2.44 38.68
C GLY A 382 35.24 -1.98 39.74
N LYS A 383 36.31 -1.26 39.38
CA LYS A 383 37.31 -0.72 40.27
C LYS A 383 37.66 0.71 39.87
N ILE A 384 37.91 1.57 40.86
CA ILE A 384 38.32 2.93 40.62
C ILE A 384 39.78 2.97 40.15
N ASP A 385 40.00 3.53 38.97
CA ASP A 385 41.33 3.75 38.35
C ASP A 385 41.39 5.10 37.62
N ASP A 386 42.53 5.33 36.95
CA ASP A 386 42.83 6.62 36.29
C ASP A 386 41.92 6.91 35.07
N SER A 387 41.15 5.92 34.58
CA SER A 387 40.21 6.08 33.49
C SER A 387 38.84 6.55 33.93
N ASP A 388 38.57 6.51 35.24
CA ASP A 388 37.24 6.79 35.78
C ASP A 388 37.07 8.26 36.10
N GLU A 389 35.82 8.73 35.93
CA GLU A 389 35.46 10.13 36.17
C GLU A 389 34.81 10.28 37.55
N LEU A 390 35.34 11.14 38.42
CA LEU A 390 34.65 11.54 39.64
C LEU A 390 33.45 12.40 39.32
N ILE A 391 32.24 11.90 39.55
CA ILE A 391 30.98 12.62 39.35
C ILE A 391 30.72 13.58 40.50
N GLY A 392 31.00 13.16 41.74
CA GLY A 392 30.77 13.96 42.94
C GLY A 392 30.56 13.10 44.18
N ASN A 393 29.97 13.73 45.20
CA ASN A 393 29.64 13.05 46.45
C ASN A 393 28.13 12.82 46.57
N LEU A 394 27.75 11.71 47.22
CA LEU A 394 26.37 11.55 47.70
C LEU A 394 26.01 12.63 48.69
N GLU A 395 24.83 13.21 48.60
CA GLU A 395 24.31 14.16 49.55
C GLU A 395 23.52 13.47 50.67
N GLU A 396 23.76 13.82 51.93
CA GLU A 396 22.97 13.36 53.07
C GLU A 396 21.63 14.15 53.06
N THR A 397 20.55 13.53 52.56
CA THR A 397 19.23 14.17 52.43
C THR A 397 18.37 14.01 53.66
N GLU A 398 18.57 12.96 54.43
CA GLU A 398 17.99 12.68 55.74
C GLU A 398 19.06 12.00 56.60
N THR A 399 18.81 11.95 57.94
CA THR A 399 19.71 11.27 58.86
C THR A 399 20.08 9.88 58.34
N GLY A 400 21.37 9.72 57.96
CA GLY A 400 21.92 8.47 57.45
C GLY A 400 21.39 8.01 56.11
N ILE A 401 20.71 8.84 55.34
CA ILE A 401 20.26 8.60 53.96
C ILE A 401 21.12 9.50 53.05
N TYR A 402 21.85 8.85 52.14
CA TYR A 402 22.72 9.51 51.18
C TYR A 402 22.23 9.21 49.75
N GLU A 403 22.10 10.26 48.91
CA GLU A 403 21.55 10.18 47.58
C GLU A 403 22.39 10.94 46.56
N MET A 404 22.37 10.47 45.30
CA MET A 404 22.74 11.23 44.12
C MET A 404 21.67 10.95 43.04
N LYS A 405 21.14 12.02 42.44
CA LYS A 405 20.03 11.98 41.46
C LYS A 405 20.54 12.29 40.07
N GLU A 406 19.72 11.99 39.09
CA GLU A 406 19.89 12.36 37.65
C GLU A 406 21.20 11.81 37.05
N LEU A 407 21.64 10.64 37.51
CA LEU A 407 22.77 9.95 36.91
C LEU A 407 22.36 9.33 35.57
N LEU A 408 23.14 9.60 34.52
CA LEU A 408 22.92 9.04 33.19
C LEU A 408 23.15 7.51 33.17
N TYR A 409 22.60 6.85 32.18
CA TYR A 409 22.88 5.44 31.90
C TYR A 409 24.36 5.12 32.01
N GLY A 410 24.69 4.05 32.69
CA GLY A 410 26.08 3.58 32.83
C GLY A 410 26.39 2.92 34.16
N LYS A 411 27.60 2.40 34.25
CA LYS A 411 28.12 1.83 35.50
C LYS A 411 28.78 2.89 36.33
N TYR A 412 28.58 2.81 37.63
CA TYR A 412 29.14 3.70 38.63
C TYR A 412 29.74 2.88 39.77
N ILE A 413 30.70 3.50 40.50
CA ILE A 413 31.31 2.93 41.67
C ILE A 413 31.16 3.93 42.81
N VAL A 414 30.64 3.44 43.94
CA VAL A 414 30.50 4.19 45.18
C VAL A 414 31.56 3.75 46.16
N ARG A 415 32.26 4.71 46.75
CA ARG A 415 33.32 4.47 47.74
C ARG A 415 33.14 5.41 48.94
N GLU A 416 33.25 4.88 50.14
CA GLU A 416 33.31 5.68 51.36
C GLU A 416 34.71 6.33 51.49
N THR A 417 34.77 7.64 51.61
CA THR A 417 36.05 8.39 51.80
C THR A 417 36.22 8.91 53.21
N LYS A 418 35.13 9.01 53.96
CA LYS A 418 35.11 9.38 55.37
C LYS A 418 34.04 8.61 56.11
N ALA A 419 34.39 7.87 57.17
CA ALA A 419 33.43 7.21 58.03
C ALA A 419 32.81 8.19 59.04
N PRO A 420 31.64 7.89 59.62
CA PRO A 420 31.10 8.58 60.80
C PRO A 420 32.09 8.60 61.96
N GLU A 421 32.01 9.61 62.81
CA GLU A 421 32.90 9.71 63.98
C GLU A 421 32.71 8.48 64.91
N GLY A 422 33.82 7.86 65.28
CA GLY A 422 33.82 6.65 66.11
C GLY A 422 33.66 5.32 65.36
N PHE A 423 33.64 5.34 64.02
CA PHE A 423 33.52 4.14 63.15
C PHE A 423 34.73 3.93 62.27
N LEU A 424 34.94 2.68 61.87
CA LEU A 424 36.02 2.29 60.95
C LEU A 424 35.58 2.57 59.49
N LEU A 425 36.50 3.11 58.69
CA LEU A 425 36.29 3.36 57.27
C LEU A 425 36.13 2.04 56.51
N ASP A 426 35.07 1.91 55.73
CA ASP A 426 34.95 0.87 54.73
C ASP A 426 35.78 1.26 53.49
N LYS A 427 36.72 0.40 53.10
CA LYS A 427 37.58 0.60 51.93
C LYS A 427 37.08 -0.10 50.67
N GLY A 428 35.89 -0.66 50.71
CA GLY A 428 35.26 -1.34 49.57
C GLY A 428 34.88 -0.37 48.46
N GLU A 429 34.77 -0.92 47.28
CA GLU A 429 34.27 -0.26 46.08
C GLU A 429 33.03 -0.99 45.61
N TYR A 430 31.93 -0.28 45.44
CA TYR A 430 30.60 -0.88 45.22
C TYR A 430 30.02 -0.42 43.88
N SER A 431 29.92 -1.37 42.95
CA SER A 431 29.40 -1.11 41.60
C SER A 431 27.88 -1.02 41.59
N VAL A 432 27.38 -0.06 40.82
CA VAL A 432 25.95 0.13 40.56
C VAL A 432 25.79 0.38 39.07
N PHE A 433 24.75 -0.18 38.46
CA PHE A 433 24.43 -0.01 37.05
C PHE A 433 23.08 0.73 36.91
N ILE A 434 23.15 1.97 36.43
CA ILE A 434 21.97 2.75 36.04
C ILE A 434 21.52 2.27 34.67
N GLU A 435 20.48 1.45 34.59
CA GLU A 435 20.03 0.79 33.39
C GLU A 435 18.62 1.20 32.97
N LYS A 436 17.78 1.51 33.95
CA LYS A 436 16.36 1.82 33.71
C LYS A 436 16.08 3.25 34.14
N ASP A 437 15.27 3.92 33.31
CA ASP A 437 14.86 5.27 33.56
C ASP A 437 14.06 5.42 34.87
N GLU A 438 14.18 6.60 35.51
CA GLU A 438 13.50 6.98 36.75
C GLU A 438 13.68 5.98 37.91
N THR A 439 14.68 5.11 37.85
CA THR A 439 14.90 4.05 38.85
C THR A 439 15.91 4.45 39.89
N THR A 440 15.59 4.19 41.17
CA THR A 440 16.51 4.38 42.31
C THR A 440 17.19 3.05 42.67
N TYR A 441 18.52 3.05 42.68
CA TYR A 441 19.37 1.89 42.96
C TYR A 441 19.97 2.05 44.37
N SER A 442 19.73 1.02 45.22
CA SER A 442 20.32 0.99 46.57
C SER A 442 21.71 0.39 46.57
N VAL A 443 22.67 1.05 47.22
CA VAL A 443 24.03 0.56 47.44
C VAL A 443 24.16 0.07 48.87
N GLU A 444 24.56 -1.19 49.03
CA GLU A 444 24.74 -1.86 50.32
C GLU A 444 26.07 -2.60 50.35
N ASN A 445 26.81 -2.55 51.46
CA ASN A 445 27.94 -3.40 51.70
C ASN A 445 27.56 -4.65 52.53
N LYS A 446 26.32 -4.70 53.06
CA LYS A 446 25.68 -5.87 53.67
C LYS A 446 24.23 -6.01 53.19
N ALA A 447 23.99 -7.01 52.38
CA ALA A 447 22.73 -7.25 51.70
C ALA A 447 21.54 -7.27 52.70
N GLY A 448 20.51 -6.48 52.41
CA GLY A 448 19.27 -6.38 53.20
C GLY A 448 19.43 -5.66 54.55
N VAL A 449 20.58 -5.06 54.80
CA VAL A 449 20.84 -4.27 56.03
C VAL A 449 21.12 -2.82 55.72
N GLY A 450 21.94 -2.54 54.69
CA GLY A 450 22.37 -1.22 54.30
C GLY A 450 23.88 -1.09 54.18
N PHE A 451 24.39 0.12 54.26
CA PHE A 451 25.83 0.38 54.26
C PHE A 451 26.34 0.49 55.69
N ILE A 452 26.92 -0.59 56.21
CA ILE A 452 27.36 -0.70 57.61
C ILE A 452 28.77 -0.14 57.79
N ASN A 453 29.04 0.45 59.00
CA ASN A 453 30.40 0.58 59.55
C ASN A 453 30.50 -0.08 60.89
N GLU A 454 31.66 -0.66 61.18
CA GLU A 454 32.03 -1.20 62.48
C GLU A 454 32.48 -0.10 63.42
N ALA A 455 32.06 -0.12 64.67
CA ALA A 455 32.54 0.83 65.66
C ALA A 455 34.03 0.64 65.95
N MET A 456 34.75 1.74 66.10
CA MET A 456 36.14 1.68 66.63
C MET A 456 36.14 1.13 68.03
N ARG A 457 36.99 0.18 68.30
CA ARG A 457 37.10 -0.44 69.59
C ARG A 457 38.47 -0.24 70.17
N GLY A 458 38.53 -0.01 71.50
CA GLY A 458 39.73 0.18 72.25
C GLY A 458 39.95 -0.94 73.24
N THR A 459 41.12 -0.89 73.88
CA THR A 459 41.47 -1.77 74.98
C THR A 459 41.68 -0.91 76.26
N LEU A 460 40.91 -1.21 77.29
CA LEU A 460 41.11 -0.57 78.63
C LEU A 460 42.04 -1.48 79.49
N LYS A 461 43.17 -0.94 79.87
CA LYS A 461 44.02 -1.62 80.85
C LYS A 461 43.94 -0.86 82.21
N ILE A 462 43.49 -1.59 83.26
CA ILE A 462 43.49 -1.09 84.63
C ILE A 462 44.63 -1.79 85.41
N VAL A 463 45.42 -0.99 86.07
CA VAL A 463 46.55 -1.52 86.95
C VAL A 463 46.29 -1.08 88.38
N LYS A 464 46.13 -2.04 89.25
CA LYS A 464 45.94 -1.89 90.72
C LYS A 464 47.24 -2.03 91.41
N THR A 465 47.63 -1.05 92.18
CA THR A 465 48.77 -1.10 93.09
C THR A 465 48.33 -1.10 94.56
N SER A 466 49.14 -1.72 95.43
CA SER A 466 48.85 -1.74 96.86
C SER A 466 50.23 -1.70 97.65
N SER A 467 50.18 -1.02 98.78
CA SER A 467 51.38 -0.87 99.65
C SER A 467 51.79 -2.16 100.39
N ASP A 468 50.87 -3.15 100.45
CA ASP A 468 51.11 -4.46 101.08
C ASP A 468 51.39 -5.56 100.03
N GLY A 469 51.46 -5.20 98.71
CA GLY A 469 51.74 -6.11 97.59
C GLY A 469 50.51 -6.95 97.18
N LYS A 470 49.38 -6.81 97.80
CA LYS A 470 48.11 -7.55 97.45
C LYS A 470 47.44 -6.80 96.36
N VAL A 471 47.43 -7.35 95.18
CA VAL A 471 46.81 -6.74 93.97
C VAL A 471 45.79 -7.64 93.25
N LYS A 472 45.71 -8.88 93.65
CA LYS A 472 44.80 -9.86 93.01
C LYS A 472 43.39 -9.82 93.65
N GLY A 473 42.32 -9.97 92.82
CA GLY A 473 40.89 -10.14 93.23
C GLY A 473 40.23 -8.82 93.66
N PHE A 474 40.73 -7.67 93.24
CA PHE A 474 39.97 -6.42 93.40
C PHE A 474 39.03 -6.21 92.28
N ALA A 475 37.73 -6.02 92.63
CA ALA A 475 36.64 -5.80 91.69
C ALA A 475 36.57 -4.32 91.26
N PHE A 476 36.52 -4.11 89.93
CA PHE A 476 36.27 -2.85 89.31
C PHE A 476 35.03 -2.95 88.45
N ARG A 477 34.06 -2.05 88.67
CA ARG A 477 32.90 -1.89 87.79
C ARG A 477 33.24 -0.90 86.70
N VAL A 478 33.11 -1.35 85.45
CA VAL A 478 33.34 -0.54 84.26
C VAL A 478 31.98 -0.30 83.62
N THR A 479 31.62 0.95 83.44
CA THR A 479 30.38 1.36 82.79
C THR A 479 30.69 2.19 81.55
N GLY A 480 29.87 2.05 80.49
CA GLY A 480 30.04 2.75 79.23
C GLY A 480 28.72 3.10 78.60
N ALA A 481 28.78 3.57 77.36
CA ALA A 481 27.62 3.86 76.54
C ALA A 481 26.82 2.57 76.22
N ASN A 482 25.58 2.70 75.79
CA ASN A 482 24.68 1.62 75.35
C ASN A 482 24.45 0.54 76.44
N GLY A 483 24.50 0.95 77.72
CA GLY A 483 24.21 0.06 78.83
C GLY A 483 25.37 -0.91 79.20
N TYR A 484 26.58 -0.67 78.71
CA TYR A 484 27.73 -1.47 79.12
C TYR A 484 27.97 -1.31 80.61
N ASP A 485 27.83 -2.37 81.37
CA ASP A 485 27.97 -2.39 82.84
C ASP A 485 28.48 -3.79 83.28
N MET A 486 29.81 -3.89 83.44
CA MET A 486 30.49 -5.15 83.74
C MET A 486 31.46 -4.96 84.93
N THR A 487 31.57 -6.00 85.73
CA THR A 487 32.55 -6.04 86.87
C THR A 487 33.65 -7.02 86.51
N PHE A 488 34.89 -6.54 86.65
CA PHE A 488 36.13 -7.31 86.39
C PHE A 488 36.99 -7.37 87.66
N GLU A 489 37.73 -8.48 87.86
CA GLU A 489 38.66 -8.64 88.97
C GLU A 489 40.13 -8.60 88.49
N THR A 490 40.97 -8.00 89.27
CA THR A 490 42.42 -7.96 88.99
C THR A 490 43.03 -9.30 89.07
N ASP A 491 43.96 -9.62 88.18
CA ASP A 491 44.73 -10.83 88.12
C ASP A 491 45.86 -10.84 89.21
N LYS A 492 46.75 -11.86 89.16
CA LYS A 492 47.89 -11.98 90.07
C LYS A 492 48.85 -10.80 90.00
N ASN A 493 48.93 -10.09 88.90
CA ASN A 493 49.77 -8.92 88.63
C ASN A 493 49.06 -7.60 88.99
N GLY A 494 47.82 -7.65 89.42
CA GLY A 494 46.98 -6.47 89.66
C GLY A 494 46.40 -5.84 88.35
N GLU A 495 46.38 -6.59 87.26
CA GLU A 495 45.93 -6.05 85.98
C GLU A 495 44.51 -6.54 85.60
N ILE A 496 43.78 -5.70 84.98
CA ILE A 496 42.58 -6.04 84.19
C ILE A 496 42.86 -5.49 82.79
N VAL A 497 42.68 -6.33 81.75
CA VAL A 497 42.71 -5.95 80.35
C VAL A 497 41.29 -6.23 79.77
N ILE A 498 40.62 -5.21 79.28
CA ILE A 498 39.31 -5.33 78.69
C ILE A 498 39.48 -4.89 77.22
N GLU A 499 39.37 -5.86 76.34
CA GLU A 499 39.48 -5.63 74.89
C GLU A 499 38.10 -5.38 74.28
N GLY A 500 38.03 -4.64 73.18
CA GLY A 500 36.83 -4.47 72.41
C GLY A 500 35.79 -3.50 73.01
N LEU A 501 36.25 -2.55 73.81
CA LEU A 501 35.40 -1.46 74.34
C LEU A 501 35.17 -0.40 73.30
#